data_d506dc53612ed516c8fc687c79847be0
#
_entry.id   d506dc53612ed516c8fc687c79847be0
#
_cell.length_a   1.000
_cell.length_b   1.000
_cell.length_c   1.000
_cell.angle_alpha   90.00
_cell.angle_beta   90.00
_cell.angle_gamma   90.00
#
_symmetry.space_group_name_H-M   'P 1'
#
loop_
_entity.id
_entity.type
_entity.pdbx_description
1 polymer ?
#
loop_
_entity_poly.entity_id
_entity_poly.type
_entity_poly.pdbx_seq_one_letter_code
_entity_poly.pdbx_strand_id
1 'polypeptide(L)'
;MSAHPLREPLQAGVRALGLLADDGQLRQLLAYLDLLGQWNKVYNLTAVRKPQDMLTHHLIDSLSVIAPLQRHTQGRAVKLLDVGSGGGLPGVAIAICCPEIDVTCVDAVAKKTAFIQQVSGALVLPNLHARHARVETISQP
;
A
#
# COMPACT_ATOMS: atom_id res chain seq x y z
N MET A 1 -8.03 6.68 24.66
CA MET A 1 -8.24 6.71 23.19
C MET A 1 -8.76 5.37 22.72
N SER A 2 -9.81 5.40 21.93
CA SER A 2 -10.34 4.17 21.36
C SER A 2 -9.43 3.66 20.23
N ALA A 3 -9.27 2.34 20.16
CA ALA A 3 -8.54 1.71 19.09
C ALA A 3 -9.30 1.87 17.77
N HIS A 4 -8.56 1.82 16.66
CA HIS A 4 -9.16 1.84 15.33
C HIS A 4 -10.09 0.62 15.17
N PRO A 5 -11.30 0.78 14.59
CA PRO A 5 -12.25 -0.33 14.47
C PRO A 5 -11.73 -1.53 13.68
N LEU A 6 -10.80 -1.29 12.75
CA LEU A 6 -10.25 -2.36 11.89
C LEU A 6 -8.93 -2.92 12.42
N ARG A 7 -8.45 -2.46 13.59
CA ARG A 7 -7.15 -2.91 14.10
C ARG A 7 -7.12 -4.41 14.38
N GLU A 8 -8.12 -4.94 15.08
CA GLU A 8 -8.16 -6.37 15.39
C GLU A 8 -8.27 -7.25 14.14
N PRO A 9 -9.21 -6.95 13.20
CA PRO A 9 -9.24 -7.74 11.96
C PRO A 9 -7.97 -7.63 11.15
N LEU A 10 -7.32 -6.47 11.09
CA LEU A 10 -6.05 -6.32 10.40
C LEU A 10 -4.97 -7.18 11.06
N GLN A 11 -4.86 -7.10 12.38
CA GLN A 11 -3.86 -7.86 13.14
C GLN A 11 -4.07 -9.36 12.97
N ALA A 12 -5.32 -9.82 12.99
CA ALA A 12 -5.66 -11.22 12.76
C ALA A 12 -5.26 -11.67 11.34
N GLY A 13 -5.50 -10.83 10.33
CA GLY A 13 -5.10 -11.13 8.96
C GLY A 13 -3.60 -11.21 8.78
N VAL A 14 -2.87 -10.29 9.39
CA VAL A 14 -1.40 -10.28 9.36
C VAL A 14 -0.84 -11.55 10.00
N ARG A 15 -1.38 -11.96 11.14
CA ARG A 15 -0.98 -13.20 11.82
C ARG A 15 -1.28 -14.43 10.97
N ALA A 16 -2.46 -14.47 10.35
CA ALA A 16 -2.87 -15.59 9.51
C ALA A 16 -1.93 -15.77 8.31
N LEU A 17 -1.33 -14.67 7.82
CA LEU A 17 -0.35 -14.71 6.74
C LEU A 17 1.07 -15.02 7.22
N GLY A 18 1.28 -15.13 8.52
CA GLY A 18 2.60 -15.37 9.08
C GLY A 18 3.53 -14.16 9.00
N LEU A 19 2.97 -12.96 8.84
CA LEU A 19 3.76 -11.74 8.74
C LEU A 19 4.06 -11.16 10.12
N LEU A 20 5.23 -10.54 10.25
CA LEU A 20 5.61 -9.75 11.40
C LEU A 20 5.42 -8.28 11.03
N ALA A 21 4.49 -7.63 11.71
CA ALA A 21 4.25 -6.20 11.56
C ALA A 21 4.22 -5.59 12.95
N ASP A 22 5.06 -4.57 13.16
CA ASP A 22 5.09 -3.89 14.44
C ASP A 22 3.90 -2.92 14.57
N ASP A 23 3.73 -2.33 15.74
CA ASP A 23 2.63 -1.42 16.03
C ASP A 23 2.62 -0.21 15.08
N GLY A 24 3.80 0.32 14.77
CA GLY A 24 3.93 1.43 13.83
C GLY A 24 3.46 1.07 12.43
N GLN A 25 3.83 -0.10 11.94
CA GLN A 25 3.39 -0.58 10.63
C GLN A 25 1.88 -0.82 10.59
N LEU A 26 1.32 -1.41 11.65
CA LEU A 26 -0.14 -1.58 11.74
C LEU A 26 -0.86 -0.23 11.70
N ARG A 27 -0.34 0.77 12.41
CA ARG A 27 -0.92 2.12 12.39
C ARG A 27 -0.83 2.75 11.00
N GLN A 28 0.28 2.55 10.30
CA GLN A 28 0.44 3.06 8.92
C GLN A 28 -0.56 2.38 7.98
N LEU A 29 -0.75 1.08 8.09
CA LEU A 29 -1.74 0.37 7.27
C LEU A 29 -3.16 0.86 7.53
N LEU A 30 -3.51 1.10 8.79
CA LEU A 30 -4.82 1.64 9.15
C LEU A 30 -5.00 3.07 8.64
N ALA A 31 -3.98 3.90 8.77
CA ALA A 31 -4.00 5.28 8.27
C ALA A 31 -4.15 5.30 6.74
N TYR A 32 -3.51 4.37 6.05
CA TYR A 32 -3.69 4.21 4.61
C TYR A 32 -5.15 3.92 4.25
N LEU A 33 -5.78 2.99 4.96
CA LEU A 33 -7.19 2.65 4.72
C LEU A 33 -8.10 3.86 4.93
N ASP A 34 -7.83 4.65 5.96
CA ASP A 34 -8.61 5.86 6.23
C ASP A 34 -8.46 6.90 5.12
N LEU A 35 -7.22 7.12 4.66
CA LEU A 35 -6.96 8.04 3.54
C LEU A 35 -7.62 7.56 2.26
N LEU A 36 -7.52 6.26 1.97
CA LEU A 36 -8.16 5.67 0.79
C LEU A 36 -9.67 5.88 0.83
N GLY A 37 -10.29 5.66 1.99
CA GLY A 37 -11.73 5.88 2.16
C GLY A 37 -12.12 7.33 1.90
N GLN A 38 -11.35 8.28 2.42
CA GLN A 38 -11.61 9.71 2.22
C GLN A 38 -11.49 10.11 0.75
N TRP A 39 -10.41 9.74 0.11
CA TRP A 39 -10.18 10.09 -1.29
C TRP A 39 -11.16 9.38 -2.22
N ASN A 40 -11.51 8.14 -1.89
CA ASN A 40 -12.43 7.35 -2.73
C ASN A 40 -13.83 7.96 -2.80
N LYS A 41 -14.27 8.64 -1.75
CA LYS A 41 -15.56 9.36 -1.74
C LYS A 41 -15.61 10.47 -2.79
N VAL A 42 -14.47 11.08 -3.09
CA VAL A 42 -14.38 12.22 -4.02
C VAL A 42 -13.97 11.76 -5.41
N TYR A 43 -13.00 10.86 -5.52
CA TYR A 43 -12.32 10.56 -6.78
C TYR A 43 -12.57 9.17 -7.34
N ASN A 44 -13.30 8.29 -6.65
CA ASN A 44 -13.56 6.93 -7.10
C ASN A 44 -12.28 6.16 -7.49
N LEU A 45 -11.30 6.16 -6.58
CA LEU A 45 -10.02 5.49 -6.83
C LEU A 45 -10.16 3.97 -6.94
N THR A 46 -11.17 3.40 -6.28
CA THR A 46 -11.47 1.98 -6.30
C THR A 46 -12.98 1.78 -6.27
N ALA A 47 -13.45 0.67 -6.81
CA ALA A 47 -14.87 0.29 -6.79
C ALA A 47 -15.34 -0.12 -5.40
N VAL A 48 -14.44 -0.55 -4.53
CA VAL A 48 -14.77 -0.97 -3.16
C VAL A 48 -14.97 0.25 -2.28
N ARG A 49 -16.10 0.31 -1.57
CA ARG A 49 -16.51 1.48 -0.80
C ARG A 49 -16.47 1.28 0.71
N LYS A 50 -16.79 0.07 1.17
CA LYS A 50 -16.87 -0.20 2.60
C LYS A 50 -15.47 -0.43 3.16
N PRO A 51 -15.11 0.21 4.31
CA PRO A 51 -13.78 0.02 4.91
C PRO A 51 -13.43 -1.43 5.18
N GLN A 52 -14.41 -2.22 5.62
CA GLN A 52 -14.21 -3.63 5.91
C GLN A 52 -13.86 -4.43 4.65
N ASP A 53 -14.50 -4.10 3.52
CA ASP A 53 -14.22 -4.74 2.24
C ASP A 53 -12.86 -4.31 1.69
N MET A 54 -12.47 -3.04 1.90
CA MET A 54 -11.13 -2.57 1.56
C MET A 54 -10.06 -3.35 2.32
N LEU A 55 -10.31 -3.63 3.60
CA LEU A 55 -9.39 -4.44 4.40
C LEU A 55 -9.31 -5.86 3.86
N THR A 56 -10.45 -6.57 3.74
CA THR A 56 -10.49 -8.00 3.40
C THR A 56 -10.10 -8.28 1.97
N HIS A 57 -10.68 -7.56 1.01
CA HIS A 57 -10.55 -7.88 -0.41
C HIS A 57 -9.36 -7.21 -1.08
N HIS A 58 -8.80 -6.17 -0.46
CA HIS A 58 -7.68 -5.44 -1.06
C HIS A 58 -6.43 -5.50 -0.19
N LEU A 59 -6.49 -5.01 1.04
CA LEU A 59 -5.28 -4.90 1.84
C LEU A 59 -4.73 -6.26 2.26
N ILE A 60 -5.57 -7.13 2.81
CA ILE A 60 -5.13 -8.47 3.23
C ILE A 60 -4.63 -9.26 2.02
N ASP A 61 -5.33 -9.18 0.91
CA ASP A 61 -4.91 -9.84 -0.33
C ASP A 61 -3.53 -9.33 -0.78
N SER A 62 -3.33 -8.02 -0.75
CA SER A 62 -2.04 -7.42 -1.09
C SER A 62 -0.93 -7.83 -0.12
N LEU A 63 -1.24 -7.94 1.17
CA LEU A 63 -0.26 -8.37 2.17
C LEU A 63 0.20 -9.82 1.93
N SER A 64 -0.59 -10.62 1.23
CA SER A 64 -0.22 -12.01 0.93
C SER A 64 1.03 -12.12 0.06
N VAL A 65 1.42 -11.06 -0.66
CA VAL A 65 2.64 -11.06 -1.49
C VAL A 65 3.90 -10.79 -0.67
N ILE A 66 3.77 -10.30 0.56
CA ILE A 66 4.93 -9.83 1.35
C ILE A 66 5.88 -10.98 1.67
N ALA A 67 5.37 -12.09 2.19
CA ALA A 67 6.24 -13.22 2.57
C ALA A 67 6.99 -13.81 1.37
N PRO A 68 6.34 -14.10 0.22
CA PRO A 68 7.07 -14.54 -0.97
C PRO A 68 8.11 -13.51 -1.44
N LEU A 69 7.77 -12.22 -1.39
CA LEU A 69 8.69 -11.17 -1.80
C LEU A 69 9.91 -11.12 -0.88
N GLN A 70 9.71 -11.20 0.44
CA GLN A 70 10.80 -11.19 1.41
C GLN A 70 11.72 -12.40 1.24
N ARG A 71 11.17 -13.58 0.93
CA ARG A 71 11.97 -14.75 0.62
C ARG A 71 12.83 -14.53 -0.63
N HIS A 72 12.29 -13.86 -1.63
CA HIS A 72 13.00 -13.56 -2.86
C HIS A 72 14.11 -12.53 -2.64
N THR A 73 13.81 -11.44 -1.93
CA THR A 73 14.77 -10.36 -1.72
C THR A 73 15.77 -10.63 -0.59
N GLN A 74 15.41 -11.49 0.35
CA GLN A 74 16.24 -11.83 1.52
C GLN A 74 16.68 -10.61 2.31
N GLY A 75 15.78 -9.63 2.45
CA GLY A 75 16.06 -8.40 3.21
C GLY A 75 16.97 -7.41 2.50
N ARG A 76 17.35 -7.67 1.24
CA ARG A 76 18.21 -6.77 0.48
C ARG A 76 17.44 -5.53 0.04
N ALA A 77 18.15 -4.43 -0.08
CA ALA A 77 17.60 -3.21 -0.67
C ALA A 77 17.39 -3.42 -2.16
N VAL A 78 16.13 -3.35 -2.62
CA VAL A 78 15.77 -3.50 -4.03
C VAL A 78 14.82 -2.39 -4.43
N LYS A 79 14.72 -2.14 -5.73
CA LYS A 79 13.75 -1.22 -6.30
C LYS A 79 12.61 -2.04 -6.91
N LEU A 80 11.38 -1.60 -6.65
CA LEU A 80 10.17 -2.27 -7.14
C LEU A 80 9.29 -1.27 -7.86
N LEU A 81 8.80 -1.68 -9.02
CA LEU A 81 7.88 -0.88 -9.81
C LEU A 81 6.49 -1.54 -9.77
N ASP A 82 5.50 -0.80 -9.28
CA ASP A 82 4.11 -1.24 -9.26
C ASP A 82 3.33 -0.46 -10.32
N VAL A 83 2.99 -1.11 -11.42
CA VAL A 83 2.37 -0.48 -12.58
C VAL A 83 0.86 -0.66 -12.53
N GLY A 84 0.12 0.46 -12.64
CA GLY A 84 -1.34 0.42 -12.63
C GLY A 84 -1.91 0.10 -11.26
N SER A 85 -1.26 0.58 -10.20
CA SER A 85 -1.61 0.24 -8.82
C SER A 85 -2.98 0.74 -8.36
N GLY A 86 -3.61 1.66 -9.10
CA GLY A 86 -4.91 2.19 -8.73
C GLY A 86 -4.89 2.90 -7.38
N GLY A 87 -5.51 2.30 -6.37
CA GLY A 87 -5.50 2.82 -5.00
C GLY A 87 -4.19 2.62 -4.25
N GLY A 88 -3.15 2.12 -4.91
CA GLY A 88 -1.82 1.99 -4.33
C GLY A 88 -1.46 0.60 -3.83
N LEU A 89 -2.23 -0.41 -4.14
CA LEU A 89 -1.95 -1.77 -3.69
C LEU A 89 -1.51 -2.66 -4.88
N PRO A 90 -0.53 -3.51 -4.65
CA PRO A 90 0.15 -3.81 -3.39
C PRO A 90 1.30 -2.87 -3.01
N GLY A 91 1.65 -1.90 -3.84
CA GLY A 91 2.84 -1.06 -3.66
C GLY A 91 2.94 -0.39 -2.30
N VAL A 92 1.84 0.24 -1.82
CA VAL A 92 1.83 0.91 -0.52
C VAL A 92 2.06 -0.10 0.62
N ALA A 93 1.40 -1.26 0.56
CA ALA A 93 1.57 -2.30 1.57
C ALA A 93 3.02 -2.80 1.62
N ILE A 94 3.63 -2.97 0.45
CA ILE A 94 5.04 -3.37 0.36
C ILE A 94 5.94 -2.30 0.99
N ALA A 95 5.70 -1.03 0.67
CA ALA A 95 6.51 0.07 1.22
C ALA A 95 6.42 0.15 2.74
N ILE A 96 5.23 -0.09 3.30
CA ILE A 96 5.02 -0.08 4.76
C ILE A 96 5.74 -1.25 5.43
N CYS A 97 5.56 -2.45 4.89
CA CYS A 97 6.06 -3.68 5.51
C CYS A 97 7.53 -3.96 5.21
N CYS A 98 8.06 -3.38 4.14
CA CYS A 98 9.43 -3.63 3.68
C CYS A 98 10.15 -2.28 3.49
N PRO A 99 10.61 -1.63 4.57
CA PRO A 99 11.24 -0.31 4.46
C PRO A 99 12.52 -0.32 3.63
N GLU A 100 13.15 -1.47 3.44
CA GLU A 100 14.35 -1.62 2.61
C GLU A 100 14.05 -1.63 1.11
N ILE A 101 12.78 -1.79 0.72
CA ILE A 101 12.38 -1.80 -0.69
C ILE A 101 11.95 -0.39 -1.10
N ASP A 102 12.54 0.11 -2.18
CA ASP A 102 12.19 1.40 -2.77
C ASP A 102 11.09 1.17 -3.81
N VAL A 103 9.86 1.60 -3.49
CA VAL A 103 8.68 1.31 -4.28
C VAL A 103 8.27 2.55 -5.08
N THR A 104 8.09 2.39 -6.38
CA THR A 104 7.50 3.41 -7.24
C THR A 104 6.19 2.89 -7.81
N CYS A 105 5.09 3.56 -7.49
CA CYS A 105 3.78 3.29 -8.06
C CYS A 105 3.60 4.15 -9.31
N VAL A 106 3.32 3.51 -10.44
CA VAL A 106 3.14 4.19 -11.72
C VAL A 106 1.69 4.04 -12.15
N ASP A 107 1.07 5.15 -12.52
CA ASP A 107 -0.30 5.12 -13.05
C ASP A 107 -0.48 6.20 -14.10
N ALA A 108 -1.33 5.91 -15.09
CA ALA A 108 -1.68 6.86 -16.14
C ALA A 108 -2.71 7.91 -15.66
N VAL A 109 -3.35 7.68 -14.52
CA VAL A 109 -4.38 8.56 -13.97
C VAL A 109 -3.76 9.47 -12.91
N ALA A 110 -3.75 10.78 -13.19
CA ALA A 110 -3.09 11.76 -12.31
C ALA A 110 -3.64 11.77 -10.88
N LYS A 111 -4.95 11.56 -10.71
CA LYS A 111 -5.58 11.53 -9.38
C LYS A 111 -5.05 10.39 -8.52
N LYS A 112 -4.78 9.24 -9.14
CA LYS A 112 -4.24 8.07 -8.43
C LYS A 112 -2.80 8.31 -7.98
N THR A 113 -1.97 8.93 -8.82
CA THR A 113 -0.60 9.29 -8.42
C THR A 113 -0.59 10.36 -7.34
N ALA A 114 -1.50 11.34 -7.42
CA ALA A 114 -1.63 12.35 -6.39
C ALA A 114 -2.00 11.72 -5.04
N PHE A 115 -2.88 10.72 -5.03
CA PHE A 115 -3.22 9.98 -3.82
C PHE A 115 -1.99 9.28 -3.22
N ILE A 116 -1.21 8.60 -4.05
CA ILE A 116 0.01 7.90 -3.58
C ILE A 116 1.01 8.91 -2.99
N GLN A 117 1.17 10.07 -3.60
CA GLN A 117 2.02 11.15 -3.06
C GLN A 117 1.52 11.61 -1.69
N GLN A 118 0.21 11.75 -1.53
CA GLN A 118 -0.39 12.12 -0.24
C GLN A 118 -0.11 11.04 0.81
N VAL A 119 -0.24 9.76 0.46
CA VAL A 119 0.06 8.64 1.36
C VAL A 119 1.52 8.69 1.78
N SER A 120 2.44 8.85 0.84
CA SER A 120 3.88 8.90 1.12
C SER A 120 4.21 10.01 2.12
N GLY A 121 3.63 11.19 1.94
CA GLY A 121 3.86 12.32 2.84
C GLY A 121 3.20 12.14 4.19
N ALA A 122 1.92 11.75 4.21
CA ALA A 122 1.14 11.64 5.44
C ALA A 122 1.64 10.52 6.35
N LEU A 123 2.06 9.39 5.76
CA LEU A 123 2.54 8.24 6.53
C LEU A 123 4.06 8.26 6.73
N VAL A 124 4.73 9.25 6.18
CA VAL A 124 6.19 9.40 6.25
C VAL A 124 6.88 8.13 5.73
N LEU A 125 6.66 7.85 4.45
CA LEU A 125 7.24 6.69 3.76
C LEU A 125 8.26 7.18 2.72
N PRO A 126 9.53 7.36 3.11
CA PRO A 126 10.55 7.88 2.16
C PRO A 126 10.86 6.91 1.03
N ASN A 127 10.49 5.64 1.19
CA ASN A 127 10.68 4.59 0.20
C ASN A 127 9.47 4.41 -0.73
N LEU A 128 8.45 5.28 -0.64
CA LEU A 128 7.27 5.22 -1.50
C LEU A 128 7.25 6.43 -2.43
N HIS A 129 7.20 6.18 -3.73
CA HIS A 129 7.18 7.21 -4.77
C HIS A 129 6.00 6.98 -5.71
N ALA A 130 5.54 8.06 -6.33
CA ALA A 130 4.48 7.99 -7.33
C ALA A 130 4.98 8.63 -8.63
N ARG A 131 4.63 8.01 -9.75
CA ARG A 131 4.98 8.51 -11.07
C ARG A 131 3.74 8.49 -11.98
N HIS A 132 3.38 9.65 -12.49
CA HIS A 132 2.30 9.77 -13.46
C HIS A 132 2.87 9.53 -14.86
N ALA A 133 2.63 8.34 -15.41
CA ALA A 133 3.13 7.97 -16.73
C ALA A 133 2.37 6.75 -17.26
N ARG A 134 2.40 6.59 -18.57
CA ARG A 134 1.98 5.34 -19.20
C ARG A 134 3.17 4.39 -19.20
N VAL A 135 2.91 3.10 -19.01
CA VAL A 135 3.98 2.10 -18.91
C VAL A 135 4.88 2.08 -20.16
N GLU A 136 4.32 2.29 -21.33
CA GLU A 136 5.06 2.28 -22.60
C GLU A 136 6.02 3.46 -22.77
N THR A 137 5.91 4.48 -21.91
CA THR A 137 6.83 5.64 -21.92
C THR A 137 7.95 5.52 -20.91
N ILE A 138 7.95 4.44 -20.10
CA ILE A 138 8.95 4.24 -19.05
C ILE A 138 10.15 3.53 -19.65
N SER A 139 11.33 4.20 -19.58
CA SER A 139 12.58 3.58 -20.01
C SER A 139 12.98 2.49 -19.04
N GLN A 140 13.38 1.35 -19.59
CA GLN A 140 13.99 0.30 -18.79
C GLN A 140 15.38 0.76 -18.36
N PRO A 141 15.73 0.57 -17.09
CA PRO A 141 17.09 0.88 -16.64
C PRO A 141 18.13 -0.07 -17.21
#